data_7e25dac337fae229a7cd862589fa39bf
#
_entry.id   7e25dac337fae229a7cd862589fa39bf
#
_cell.length_a   1.000
_cell.length_b   1.000
_cell.length_c   1.000
_cell.angle_alpha   90.00
_cell.angle_beta   90.00
_cell.angle_gamma   90.00
#
_symmetry.space_group_name_H-M   'P 1'
#
loop_
_entity.id
_entity.type
_entity.pdbx_description
1 polymer ?
#
loop_
_entity_poly.entity_id
_entity_poly.type
_entity_poly.pdbx_seq_one_letter_code
_entity_poly.pdbx_strand_id
1 'polypeptide(L)'
;MGNIYFISGPCGCGKSTLTDALANYMVKVEKRTRVYVIHGDDFHHGFVGMYEEDAFCVEEQDVNPLAWQQVLKFNWECMLDVAGKALVRGLDVVIEYVVEDELPLLQKLAKEQGAKLYYLVLTASEEAITKRLLTRGDDELIERAIFLKKKLDSLSENQGHLYDNTGKTVAEEVTEISKNMEDFRMLQ
;
A
#
# COMPACT_ATOMS: atom_id res chain seq x y z
N MET A 1 4.40 0.72 22.19
CA MET A 1 4.82 -0.08 21.03
C MET A 1 3.96 0.37 19.86
N GLY A 2 4.54 0.56 18.69
CA GLY A 2 3.78 0.99 17.51
C GLY A 2 2.96 -0.13 16.90
N ASN A 3 2.02 0.24 16.04
CA ASN A 3 1.18 -0.69 15.29
C ASN A 3 1.42 -0.52 13.79
N ILE A 4 1.02 -1.51 12.99
CA ILE A 4 1.07 -1.48 11.52
C ILE A 4 -0.34 -1.25 11.00
N TYR A 5 -0.49 -0.26 10.12
CA TYR A 5 -1.70 0.05 9.36
C TYR A 5 -1.34 -0.13 7.89
N PHE A 6 -1.76 -1.24 7.31
CA PHE A 6 -1.41 -1.58 5.94
C PHE A 6 -2.61 -1.41 5.02
N ILE A 7 -2.46 -0.59 3.99
CA ILE A 7 -3.49 -0.26 3.00
C ILE A 7 -3.10 -0.88 1.67
N SER A 8 -3.82 -1.92 1.26
CA SER A 8 -3.69 -2.58 -0.04
C SER A 8 -4.81 -2.16 -0.99
N GLY A 9 -4.74 -2.59 -2.22
CA GLY A 9 -5.75 -2.37 -3.24
C GLY A 9 -5.13 -2.10 -4.62
N PRO A 10 -5.90 -2.16 -5.71
CA PRO A 10 -5.39 -1.93 -7.06
C PRO A 10 -4.99 -0.47 -7.31
N CYS A 11 -4.30 -0.21 -8.41
CA CYS A 11 -4.05 1.15 -8.88
C CYS A 11 -5.38 1.90 -9.06
N GLY A 12 -5.38 3.21 -8.85
CA GLY A 12 -6.60 4.03 -8.97
C GLY A 12 -7.60 3.93 -7.80
N CYS A 13 -7.40 3.05 -6.80
CA CYS A 13 -8.26 2.99 -5.61
C CYS A 13 -8.00 4.09 -4.59
N GLY A 14 -6.90 4.84 -4.71
CA GLY A 14 -6.60 5.96 -3.80
C GLY A 14 -5.80 5.58 -2.56
N LYS A 15 -5.03 4.49 -2.59
CA LYS A 15 -4.17 4.03 -1.47
C LYS A 15 -3.31 5.15 -0.89
N SER A 16 -2.46 5.77 -1.72
CA SER A 16 -1.51 6.81 -1.25
C SER A 16 -2.24 8.00 -0.65
N THR A 17 -3.34 8.45 -1.30
CA THR A 17 -4.16 9.55 -0.79
C THR A 17 -4.78 9.24 0.58
N LEU A 18 -5.32 8.03 0.74
CA LEU A 18 -5.89 7.60 2.03
C LEU A 18 -4.80 7.43 3.08
N THR A 19 -3.65 6.89 2.72
CA THR A 19 -2.49 6.70 3.61
C THR A 19 -2.05 8.02 4.23
N ASP A 20 -1.83 9.04 3.41
CA ASP A 20 -1.47 10.38 3.88
C ASP A 20 -2.55 11.02 4.74
N ALA A 21 -3.80 10.89 4.31
CA ALA A 21 -4.94 11.45 5.05
C ALA A 21 -5.13 10.76 6.41
N LEU A 22 -5.02 9.43 6.47
CA LEU A 22 -5.10 8.65 7.70
C LEU A 22 -3.96 9.00 8.66
N ALA A 23 -2.72 9.04 8.19
CA ALA A 23 -1.56 9.43 9.00
C ALA A 23 -1.74 10.86 9.57
N ASN A 24 -2.20 11.80 8.74
CA ASN A 24 -2.51 13.16 9.19
C ASN A 24 -3.63 13.20 10.23
N TYR A 25 -4.68 12.38 10.07
CA TYR A 25 -5.78 12.28 11.03
C TYR A 25 -5.28 11.72 12.37
N MET A 26 -4.49 10.65 12.35
CA MET A 26 -3.87 10.06 13.54
C MET A 26 -3.07 11.11 14.34
N VAL A 27 -2.31 11.97 13.65
CA VAL A 27 -1.52 13.02 14.30
C VAL A 27 -2.40 14.18 14.78
N LYS A 28 -3.27 14.71 13.92
CA LYS A 28 -4.00 15.95 14.19
C LYS A 28 -5.23 15.76 15.08
N VAL A 29 -5.95 14.65 14.92
CA VAL A 29 -7.20 14.36 15.60
C VAL A 29 -7.01 13.40 16.76
N GLU A 30 -6.38 12.25 16.54
CA GLU A 30 -6.11 11.26 17.59
C GLU A 30 -4.93 11.63 18.49
N LYS A 31 -4.20 12.73 18.14
CA LYS A 31 -3.05 13.23 18.91
C LYS A 31 -1.90 12.23 19.05
N ARG A 32 -1.76 11.33 18.09
CA ARG A 32 -0.60 10.42 18.05
C ARG A 32 0.65 11.23 17.70
N THR A 33 1.72 11.02 18.40
CA THR A 33 2.94 11.82 18.26
C THR A 33 4.01 11.14 17.40
N ARG A 34 3.81 9.88 17.04
CA ARG A 34 4.85 9.06 16.40
C ARG A 34 4.23 8.20 15.30
N VAL A 35 4.01 8.80 14.14
CA VAL A 35 3.52 8.13 12.95
C VAL A 35 4.56 8.23 11.84
N TYR A 36 4.84 7.12 11.17
CA TYR A 36 5.73 7.03 10.03
C TYR A 36 4.97 6.47 8.82
N VAL A 37 5.09 7.11 7.67
CA VAL A 37 4.42 6.69 6.43
C VAL A 37 5.43 6.02 5.51
N ILE A 38 5.00 4.94 4.85
CA ILE A 38 5.77 4.23 3.84
C ILE A 38 4.90 4.09 2.59
N HIS A 39 5.33 4.69 1.49
CA HIS A 39 4.80 4.44 0.16
C HIS A 39 5.66 3.37 -0.51
N GLY A 40 5.07 2.20 -0.80
CA GLY A 40 5.83 1.07 -1.31
C GLY A 40 6.41 1.31 -2.69
N ASP A 41 5.73 2.11 -3.51
CA ASP A 41 6.18 2.45 -4.86
C ASP A 41 7.49 3.27 -4.85
N ASP A 42 7.80 4.02 -3.78
CA ASP A 42 9.03 4.82 -3.68
C ASP A 42 10.30 3.99 -3.75
N PHE A 43 10.24 2.73 -3.34
CA PHE A 43 11.41 1.86 -3.36
C PHE A 43 11.79 1.41 -4.77
N HIS A 44 10.83 1.14 -5.65
CA HIS A 44 11.17 0.78 -7.04
C HIS A 44 11.44 2.01 -7.92
N HIS A 45 10.89 3.17 -7.59
CA HIS A 45 11.26 4.41 -8.26
C HIS A 45 12.71 4.83 -8.03
N GLY A 46 13.40 4.22 -7.06
CA GLY A 46 14.83 4.43 -6.83
C GLY A 46 15.74 3.69 -7.81
N PHE A 47 15.22 2.76 -8.62
CA PHE A 47 16.02 2.08 -9.62
C PHE A 47 16.24 2.98 -10.84
N VAL A 48 17.49 3.16 -11.24
CA VAL A 48 17.89 3.95 -12.42
C VAL A 48 18.22 3.01 -13.57
N GLY A 49 17.76 3.33 -14.78
CA GLY A 49 18.04 2.53 -15.97
C GLY A 49 17.20 1.25 -16.12
N MET A 50 16.13 1.11 -15.35
CA MET A 50 15.21 -0.02 -15.45
C MET A 50 14.16 0.12 -16.56
N TYR A 51 13.88 1.35 -16.97
CA TYR A 51 12.87 1.67 -17.97
C TYR A 51 13.55 2.17 -19.24
N GLU A 52 12.95 1.88 -20.42
CA GLU A 52 13.46 2.35 -21.71
C GLU A 52 13.63 3.88 -21.78
N GLU A 53 12.83 4.62 -21.02
CA GLU A 53 12.90 6.08 -20.91
C GLU A 53 14.15 6.57 -20.15
N ASP A 54 14.73 5.75 -19.29
CA ASP A 54 15.97 6.05 -18.56
C ASP A 54 17.24 5.75 -19.36
N ALA A 55 17.11 5.27 -20.59
CA ALA A 55 18.20 4.85 -21.47
C ALA A 55 19.16 5.98 -21.92
N PHE A 56 18.98 7.20 -21.40
CA PHE A 56 19.84 8.34 -21.70
C PHE A 56 21.29 8.19 -21.19
N CYS A 57 21.58 7.21 -20.35
CA CYS A 57 22.85 7.09 -19.65
C CYS A 57 23.60 5.77 -19.87
N VAL A 58 23.04 4.79 -20.60
CA VAL A 58 23.66 3.46 -20.71
C VAL A 58 23.60 2.97 -22.16
N GLU A 59 24.75 2.59 -22.73
CA GLU A 59 24.78 1.92 -24.03
C GLU A 59 24.02 0.58 -23.92
N GLU A 60 23.10 0.32 -24.86
CA GLU A 60 22.14 -0.82 -24.87
C GLU A 60 22.76 -2.22 -24.59
N GLN A 61 24.07 -2.37 -24.65
CA GLN A 61 24.74 -3.65 -24.60
C GLN A 61 25.10 -4.16 -23.19
N ASP A 62 25.03 -3.31 -22.15
CA ASP A 62 25.48 -3.65 -20.80
C ASP A 62 24.38 -3.71 -19.73
N VAL A 63 23.12 -3.45 -20.10
CA VAL A 63 22.03 -3.46 -19.13
C VAL A 63 21.41 -4.86 -19.06
N ASN A 64 21.64 -5.54 -17.95
CA ASN A 64 20.85 -6.71 -17.57
C ASN A 64 19.76 -6.24 -16.59
N PRO A 65 18.57 -5.83 -17.09
CA PRO A 65 17.53 -5.31 -16.23
C PRO A 65 17.11 -6.38 -15.22
N LEU A 66 16.93 -5.98 -13.96
CA LEU A 66 16.39 -6.89 -12.96
C LEU A 66 15.00 -7.38 -13.40
N ALA A 67 14.75 -8.66 -13.28
CA ALA A 67 13.40 -9.19 -13.48
C ALA A 67 12.45 -8.53 -12.49
N TRP A 68 11.20 -8.25 -12.90
CA TRP A 68 10.20 -7.58 -12.06
C TRP A 68 10.02 -8.24 -10.69
N GLN A 69 10.11 -9.59 -10.62
CA GLN A 69 10.06 -10.33 -9.35
C GLN A 69 11.20 -9.98 -8.40
N GLN A 70 12.38 -9.66 -8.93
CA GLN A 70 13.54 -9.25 -8.11
C GLN A 70 13.30 -7.84 -7.54
N VAL A 71 12.70 -6.95 -8.33
CA VAL A 71 12.31 -5.60 -7.89
C VAL A 71 11.25 -5.68 -6.81
N LEU A 72 10.20 -6.47 -7.01
CA LEU A 72 9.16 -6.69 -6.00
C LEU A 72 9.74 -7.23 -4.69
N LYS A 73 10.62 -8.22 -4.79
CA LYS A 73 11.29 -8.77 -3.61
C LYS A 73 12.10 -7.71 -2.87
N PHE A 74 12.90 -6.93 -3.59
CA PHE A 74 13.66 -5.81 -3.01
C PHE A 74 12.74 -4.79 -2.32
N ASN A 75 11.65 -4.37 -2.97
CA ASN A 75 10.70 -3.44 -2.40
C ASN A 75 10.13 -3.97 -1.08
N TRP A 76 9.68 -5.22 -1.05
CA TRP A 76 9.14 -5.84 0.16
C TRP A 76 10.18 -5.92 1.28
N GLU A 77 11.42 -6.35 0.97
CA GLU A 77 12.51 -6.39 1.95
C GLU A 77 12.78 -5.00 2.55
N CYS A 78 12.87 -3.97 1.70
CA CYS A 78 13.10 -2.59 2.16
C CYS A 78 11.94 -2.05 3.00
N MET A 79 10.68 -2.24 2.56
CA MET A 79 9.51 -1.82 3.33
C MET A 79 9.46 -2.45 4.71
N LEU A 80 9.68 -3.77 4.79
CA LEU A 80 9.64 -4.51 6.05
C LEU A 80 10.79 -4.09 6.98
N ASP A 81 11.98 -3.87 6.45
CA ASP A 81 13.13 -3.40 7.23
C ASP A 81 12.88 -2.01 7.82
N VAL A 82 12.37 -1.07 6.99
CA VAL A 82 12.05 0.29 7.44
C VAL A 82 10.93 0.25 8.48
N ALA A 83 9.87 -0.52 8.22
CA ALA A 83 8.77 -0.69 9.17
C ALA A 83 9.25 -1.27 10.50
N GLY A 84 10.07 -2.33 10.47
CA GLY A 84 10.64 -2.94 11.67
C GLY A 84 11.48 -1.95 12.49
N LYS A 85 12.32 -1.15 11.82
CA LYS A 85 13.12 -0.10 12.47
C LYS A 85 12.26 1.00 13.09
N ALA A 86 11.14 1.34 12.47
CA ALA A 86 10.18 2.31 13.00
C ALA A 86 9.45 1.76 14.23
N LEU A 87 8.95 0.53 14.17
CA LEU A 87 8.23 -0.15 15.26
C LEU A 87 9.10 -0.28 16.53
N VAL A 88 10.37 -0.66 16.38
CA VAL A 88 11.34 -0.74 17.52
C VAL A 88 11.48 0.63 18.22
N ARG A 89 11.28 1.72 17.50
CA ARG A 89 11.31 3.09 18.06
C ARG A 89 9.96 3.56 18.60
N GLY A 90 8.96 2.68 18.59
CA GLY A 90 7.62 2.97 19.09
C GLY A 90 6.80 3.86 18.17
N LEU A 91 7.12 3.90 16.85
CA LEU A 91 6.30 4.59 15.86
C LEU A 91 5.16 3.69 15.40
N ASP A 92 3.98 4.25 15.21
CA ASP A 92 2.94 3.66 14.36
C ASP A 92 3.38 3.79 12.90
N VAL A 93 3.17 2.74 12.11
CA VAL A 93 3.58 2.72 10.70
C VAL A 93 2.37 2.57 9.83
N VAL A 94 2.14 3.53 8.94
CA VAL A 94 1.10 3.48 7.92
C VAL A 94 1.77 3.17 6.60
N ILE A 95 1.43 2.03 6.01
CA ILE A 95 2.09 1.51 4.80
C ILE A 95 1.05 1.35 3.70
N GLU A 96 1.39 1.70 2.48
CA GLU A 96 0.57 1.32 1.34
C GLU A 96 1.40 0.63 0.28
N TYR A 97 0.86 -0.47 -0.22
CA TYR A 97 1.35 -1.21 -1.38
C TYR A 97 0.31 -2.23 -1.84
N VAL A 98 0.53 -2.81 -3.02
CA VAL A 98 -0.31 -3.95 -3.44
C VAL A 98 0.18 -5.22 -2.77
N VAL A 99 -0.72 -5.96 -2.12
CA VAL A 99 -0.44 -7.29 -1.54
C VAL A 99 -1.11 -8.34 -2.42
N GLU A 100 -0.33 -9.22 -2.99
CA GLU A 100 -0.85 -10.38 -3.74
C GLU A 100 -0.66 -11.68 -2.94
N ASP A 101 0.57 -12.00 -2.55
CA ASP A 101 0.90 -13.23 -1.80
C ASP A 101 1.76 -12.94 -0.55
N GLU A 102 2.04 -11.66 -0.25
CA GLU A 102 3.02 -11.25 0.76
C GLU A 102 2.42 -10.95 2.14
N LEU A 103 1.10 -11.13 2.32
CA LEU A 103 0.44 -10.93 3.61
C LEU A 103 1.11 -11.69 4.77
N PRO A 104 1.60 -12.95 4.57
CA PRO A 104 2.34 -13.65 5.62
C PRO A 104 3.61 -12.94 6.10
N LEU A 105 4.26 -12.13 5.25
CA LEU A 105 5.45 -11.37 5.63
C LEU A 105 5.08 -10.26 6.63
N LEU A 106 3.96 -9.57 6.39
CA LEU A 106 3.43 -8.54 7.29
C LEU A 106 3.02 -9.14 8.64
N GLN A 107 2.32 -10.29 8.61
CA GLN A 107 1.92 -11.01 9.81
C GLN A 107 3.13 -11.46 10.63
N LYS A 108 4.18 -11.96 9.95
CA LYS A 108 5.44 -12.32 10.59
C LYS A 108 6.09 -11.10 11.26
N LEU A 109 6.23 -9.99 10.55
CA LEU A 109 6.80 -8.76 11.11
C LEU A 109 5.99 -8.28 12.33
N ALA A 110 4.67 -8.23 12.21
CA ALA A 110 3.79 -7.81 13.30
C ALA A 110 3.98 -8.71 14.56
N LYS A 111 4.03 -10.02 14.35
CA LYS A 111 4.25 -10.99 15.43
C LYS A 111 5.64 -10.83 16.07
N GLU A 112 6.70 -10.73 15.29
CA GLU A 112 8.08 -10.56 15.78
C GLU A 112 8.25 -9.26 16.57
N GLN A 113 7.57 -8.20 16.18
CA GLN A 113 7.61 -6.91 16.85
C GLN A 113 6.55 -6.75 17.96
N GLY A 114 5.65 -7.75 18.15
CA GLY A 114 4.53 -7.64 19.09
C GLY A 114 3.57 -6.47 18.75
N ALA A 115 3.50 -6.09 17.50
CA ALA A 115 2.65 -5.01 16.99
C ALA A 115 1.30 -5.55 16.54
N LYS A 116 0.23 -4.76 16.67
CA LYS A 116 -1.03 -5.06 15.99
C LYS A 116 -0.89 -4.77 14.50
N LEU A 117 -1.49 -5.62 13.66
CA LEU A 117 -1.61 -5.40 12.23
C LEU A 117 -3.07 -5.08 11.91
N TYR A 118 -3.30 -3.90 11.35
CA TYR A 118 -4.56 -3.48 10.74
C TYR A 118 -4.38 -3.55 9.24
N TYR A 119 -5.14 -4.42 8.59
CA TYR A 119 -5.03 -4.68 7.16
C TYR A 119 -6.31 -4.23 6.46
N LEU A 120 -6.18 -3.33 5.51
CA LEU A 120 -7.27 -2.75 4.76
C LEU A 120 -7.03 -2.96 3.27
N VAL A 121 -8.03 -3.48 2.56
CA VAL A 121 -7.98 -3.63 1.10
C VAL A 121 -8.99 -2.69 0.48
N LEU A 122 -8.50 -1.63 -0.16
CA LEU A 122 -9.36 -0.70 -0.88
C LEU A 122 -9.91 -1.36 -2.13
N THR A 123 -11.19 -1.19 -2.36
CA THR A 123 -11.85 -1.52 -3.61
C THR A 123 -12.75 -0.35 -4.04
N ALA A 124 -13.08 -0.30 -5.31
CA ALA A 124 -14.05 0.64 -5.87
C ALA A 124 -14.70 0.03 -7.11
N SER A 125 -15.77 0.64 -7.64
CA SER A 125 -16.35 0.18 -8.90
C SER A 125 -15.34 0.30 -10.06
N GLU A 126 -15.45 -0.56 -11.06
CA GLU A 126 -14.57 -0.53 -12.23
C GLU A 126 -14.62 0.82 -12.93
N GLU A 127 -15.81 1.45 -13.00
CA GLU A 127 -16.00 2.78 -13.57
C GLU A 127 -15.25 3.85 -12.76
N ALA A 128 -15.29 3.75 -11.43
CA ALA A 128 -14.60 4.72 -10.57
C ALA A 128 -13.07 4.60 -10.72
N ILE A 129 -12.54 3.39 -10.75
CA ILE A 129 -11.10 3.12 -10.98
C ILE A 129 -10.69 3.66 -12.35
N THR A 130 -11.40 3.27 -13.41
CA THR A 130 -11.13 3.71 -14.78
C THR A 130 -11.14 5.23 -14.89
N LYS A 131 -12.17 5.89 -14.34
CA LYS A 131 -12.27 7.35 -14.36
C LYS A 131 -11.08 8.02 -13.65
N ARG A 132 -10.68 7.50 -12.49
CA ARG A 132 -9.55 8.05 -11.71
C ARG A 132 -8.23 7.91 -12.48
N LEU A 133 -7.97 6.74 -13.09
CA LEU A 133 -6.77 6.50 -13.89
C LEU A 133 -6.74 7.38 -15.14
N LEU A 134 -7.82 7.46 -15.91
CA LEU A 134 -7.92 8.37 -17.07
C LEU A 134 -7.69 9.83 -16.68
N THR A 135 -8.24 10.29 -15.56
CA THR A 135 -8.06 11.67 -15.09
C THR A 135 -6.60 11.98 -14.74
N ARG A 136 -5.84 10.94 -14.33
CA ARG A 136 -4.42 11.05 -13.95
C ARG A 136 -3.48 10.86 -15.16
N GLY A 137 -3.97 10.32 -16.25
CA GLY A 137 -3.19 10.05 -17.47
C GLY A 137 -2.50 8.68 -17.44
N ASP A 138 -2.97 7.75 -16.61
CA ASP A 138 -2.43 6.39 -16.41
C ASP A 138 -3.35 5.35 -17.06
N ASP A 139 -3.78 5.58 -18.29
CA ASP A 139 -4.72 4.73 -19.01
C ASP A 139 -4.16 3.32 -19.29
N GLU A 140 -2.83 3.19 -19.43
CA GLU A 140 -2.15 1.91 -19.58
C GLU A 140 -2.29 0.98 -18.35
N LEU A 141 -2.59 1.53 -17.17
CA LEU A 141 -2.77 0.76 -15.94
C LEU A 141 -4.19 0.21 -15.76
N ILE A 142 -5.16 0.59 -16.59
CA ILE A 142 -6.58 0.25 -16.39
C ILE A 142 -6.80 -1.27 -16.37
N GLU A 143 -6.28 -1.98 -17.37
CA GLU A 143 -6.46 -3.45 -17.46
C GLU A 143 -5.85 -4.15 -16.23
N ARG A 144 -4.66 -3.76 -15.83
CA ARG A 144 -3.98 -4.30 -14.65
C ARG A 144 -4.76 -3.99 -13.37
N ALA A 145 -5.27 -2.77 -13.23
CA ALA A 145 -6.04 -2.35 -12.07
C ALA A 145 -7.34 -3.13 -11.92
N ILE A 146 -8.08 -3.34 -13.01
CA ILE A 146 -9.33 -4.14 -13.01
C ILE A 146 -9.03 -5.62 -12.73
N PHE A 147 -7.96 -6.17 -13.30
CA PHE A 147 -7.52 -7.53 -13.00
C PHE A 147 -7.20 -7.68 -11.50
N LEU A 148 -6.40 -6.78 -10.94
CA LEU A 148 -6.04 -6.79 -9.51
C LEU A 148 -7.25 -6.62 -8.62
N LYS A 149 -8.19 -5.71 -8.97
CA LYS A 149 -9.45 -5.56 -8.25
C LYS A 149 -10.17 -6.90 -8.12
N LYS A 150 -10.41 -7.59 -9.23
CA LYS A 150 -11.11 -8.88 -9.25
C LYS A 150 -10.36 -9.93 -8.44
N LYS A 151 -9.04 -9.99 -8.57
CA LYS A 151 -8.19 -10.89 -7.79
C LYS A 151 -8.34 -10.60 -6.29
N LEU A 152 -8.09 -9.37 -5.86
CA LEU A 152 -8.10 -8.99 -4.45
C LEU A 152 -9.49 -9.14 -3.81
N ASP A 153 -10.55 -8.77 -4.54
CA ASP A 153 -11.94 -8.93 -4.06
C ASP A 153 -12.33 -10.42 -3.88
N SER A 154 -11.69 -11.33 -4.60
CA SER A 154 -11.99 -12.76 -4.55
C SER A 154 -11.17 -13.56 -3.53
N LEU A 155 -10.07 -13.01 -3.04
CA LEU A 155 -9.20 -13.69 -2.07
C LEU A 155 -9.91 -13.86 -0.73
N SER A 156 -9.88 -15.09 -0.20
CA SER A 156 -10.52 -15.43 1.07
C SER A 156 -9.93 -14.67 2.26
N GLU A 157 -8.62 -14.43 2.24
CA GLU A 157 -7.91 -13.67 3.26
C GLU A 157 -8.27 -12.18 3.29
N ASN A 158 -8.81 -11.64 2.21
CA ASN A 158 -9.26 -10.26 2.12
C ASN A 158 -10.72 -10.08 2.56
N GLN A 159 -11.48 -11.19 2.71
CA GLN A 159 -12.85 -11.10 3.20
C GLN A 159 -12.87 -10.56 4.63
N GLY A 160 -13.69 -9.53 4.87
CA GLY A 160 -13.69 -8.80 6.15
C GLY A 160 -12.67 -7.65 6.25
N HIS A 161 -11.78 -7.52 5.26
CA HIS A 161 -10.80 -6.44 5.18
C HIS A 161 -11.04 -5.51 3.97
N LEU A 162 -12.03 -5.82 3.14
CA LEU A 162 -12.42 -5.00 1.98
C LEU A 162 -13.12 -3.72 2.43
N TYR A 163 -12.73 -2.59 1.85
CA TYR A 163 -13.37 -1.30 2.04
C TYR A 163 -13.68 -0.68 0.69
N ASP A 164 -14.97 -0.58 0.36
CA ASP A 164 -15.45 0.07 -0.86
C ASP A 164 -15.53 1.58 -0.67
N ASN A 165 -14.74 2.30 -1.45
CA ASN A 165 -14.70 3.76 -1.44
C ASN A 165 -15.35 4.41 -2.67
N THR A 166 -16.20 3.68 -3.38
CA THR A 166 -16.93 4.21 -4.54
C THR A 166 -17.78 5.41 -4.12
N GLY A 167 -17.54 6.56 -4.75
CA GLY A 167 -18.28 7.80 -4.50
C GLY A 167 -18.01 8.50 -3.16
N LYS A 168 -17.12 7.97 -2.34
CA LYS A 168 -16.75 8.62 -1.06
C LYS A 168 -15.66 9.67 -1.26
N THR A 169 -15.69 10.66 -0.41
CA THR A 169 -14.59 11.60 -0.24
C THR A 169 -13.54 11.05 0.73
N VAL A 170 -12.30 11.47 0.61
CA VAL A 170 -11.20 11.04 1.50
C VAL A 170 -11.52 11.34 2.98
N ALA A 171 -12.23 12.44 3.27
CA ALA A 171 -12.61 12.80 4.64
C ALA A 171 -13.64 11.81 5.22
N GLU A 172 -14.59 11.36 4.41
CA GLU A 172 -15.55 10.31 4.80
C GLU A 172 -14.82 8.98 5.03
N GLU A 173 -13.94 8.57 4.09
CA GLU A 173 -13.12 7.34 4.22
C GLU A 173 -12.34 7.33 5.54
N VAL A 174 -11.56 8.37 5.80
CA VAL A 174 -10.75 8.48 7.04
C VAL A 174 -11.63 8.42 8.29
N THR A 175 -12.76 9.11 8.29
CA THR A 175 -13.68 9.13 9.43
C THR A 175 -14.28 7.74 9.70
N GLU A 176 -14.75 7.06 8.66
CA GLU A 176 -15.33 5.72 8.76
C GLU A 176 -14.29 4.69 9.20
N ILE A 177 -13.12 4.69 8.56
CA ILE A 177 -12.03 3.75 8.83
C ILE A 177 -11.51 3.94 10.26
N SER A 178 -11.24 5.18 10.67
CA SER A 178 -10.74 5.45 12.03
C SER A 178 -11.74 5.02 13.11
N LYS A 179 -13.05 5.21 12.87
CA LYS A 179 -14.10 4.79 13.80
C LYS A 179 -14.21 3.27 13.93
N ASN A 180 -13.97 2.55 12.85
CA ASN A 180 -14.13 1.10 12.75
C ASN A 180 -12.78 0.38 12.61
N MET A 181 -11.66 0.99 13.03
CA MET A 181 -10.31 0.47 12.81
C MET A 181 -10.11 -0.96 13.34
N GLU A 182 -10.72 -1.30 14.49
CA GLU A 182 -10.59 -2.64 15.06
C GLU A 182 -11.23 -3.74 14.20
N ASP A 183 -12.17 -3.41 13.29
CA ASP A 183 -12.76 -4.37 12.35
C ASP A 183 -11.74 -4.86 11.30
N PHE A 184 -10.73 -4.03 11.01
CA PHE A 184 -9.63 -4.36 10.08
C PHE A 184 -8.46 -5.05 10.76
N ARG A 185 -8.56 -5.36 12.05
CA ARG A 185 -7.47 -6.00 12.78
C ARG A 185 -7.31 -7.46 12.37
N MET A 186 -6.10 -7.80 11.89
CA MET A 186 -5.72 -9.19 11.67
C MET A 186 -5.51 -9.90 13.02
N LEU A 187 -6.16 -11.06 13.20
CA LEU A 187 -5.88 -11.94 14.33
C LEU A 187 -4.52 -12.62 14.06
N GLN A 188 -3.64 -12.57 15.04
CA GLN A 188 -2.30 -13.17 14.98
C GLN A 188 -2.31 -14.60 15.52
#